data_94c6d198983fb26114a20dcdfaa82303
#
_entry.id   94c6d198983fb26114a20dcdfaa82303
#
_cell.length_a   1.000
_cell.length_b   1.000
_cell.length_c   1.000
_cell.angle_alpha   90.00
_cell.angle_beta   90.00
_cell.angle_gamma   90.00
#
_symmetry.space_group_name_H-M   'P 1'
#
loop_
_entity.id
_entity.type
_entity.pdbx_description
1 polymer ?
#
loop_
_entity_poly.entity_id
_entity_poly.type
_entity_poly.pdbx_seq_one_letter_code
_entity_poly.pdbx_strand_id
1 'polypeptide(L)'
;FIFYIKRSKVDKNGQANVYLRITVNSKRAELSISKKVDVNKWVASAGKLKGRSTEAQNLNRYIDGISNRIHTIHQKLIENNEEISAIKIKNCYLGKEENHKMLLEIFQDHNNQVEQLVGKDFAPGTLERYRTAKKHLQEFIKLEYKLDDIRVKDVGNKFINGFEYYLKTVRNCSHNTAIKYITNFKKIIRIAYANDWITKDPFYNWKARLKTVDREFLSKEEVQKLLDKTIAINRLEQVKDIFIFCCFTGLAYADVKKLSKDDIVIGIDGDKWIKTKRKKTNSRSNIPLLATAELILNKYKEYQEVVDSQFLLPVLSNQKMNAYLKEIAD
;
A
#
# COMPACT_ATOMS: atom_id res chain seq x y z
N PHE A 1 -6.40 18.52 -38.01
CA PHE A 1 -7.84 18.74 -37.62
C PHE A 1 -8.48 19.79 -38.48
N ILE A 2 -9.83 19.77 -38.57
CA ILE A 2 -10.64 20.69 -39.34
C ILE A 2 -11.90 21.08 -38.58
N PHE A 3 -12.36 22.30 -38.82
CA PHE A 3 -13.70 22.74 -38.40
C PHE A 3 -14.65 22.65 -39.59
N TYR A 4 -15.88 22.17 -39.32
CA TYR A 4 -16.88 21.98 -40.38
C TYR A 4 -18.30 22.05 -39.80
N ILE A 5 -19.29 22.20 -40.67
CA ILE A 5 -20.69 22.13 -40.34
C ILE A 5 -21.36 20.94 -41.01
N LYS A 6 -22.36 20.34 -40.35
CA LYS A 6 -23.18 19.26 -40.94
C LYS A 6 -24.39 19.87 -41.64
N ARG A 7 -24.31 20.03 -42.96
CA ARG A 7 -25.42 20.61 -43.77
C ARG A 7 -26.71 19.79 -43.70
N SER A 8 -26.63 18.50 -43.35
CA SER A 8 -27.80 17.64 -43.11
C SER A 8 -28.55 17.93 -41.81
N LYS A 9 -27.97 18.76 -40.92
CA LYS A 9 -28.53 19.13 -39.60
C LYS A 9 -28.68 20.63 -39.45
N VAL A 10 -29.27 21.30 -40.47
CA VAL A 10 -29.60 22.73 -40.44
C VAL A 10 -30.94 22.91 -39.74
N ASP A 11 -31.02 23.86 -38.82
CA ASP A 11 -32.25 24.18 -38.12
C ASP A 11 -33.19 25.09 -38.99
N LYS A 12 -34.41 25.32 -38.47
CA LYS A 12 -35.44 26.11 -39.18
C LYS A 12 -35.00 27.55 -39.50
N ASN A 13 -33.96 28.03 -38.81
CA ASN A 13 -33.42 29.38 -38.96
C ASN A 13 -32.20 29.43 -39.92
N GLY A 14 -31.92 28.33 -40.64
CA GLY A 14 -30.77 28.27 -41.55
C GLY A 14 -29.41 28.11 -40.85
N GLN A 15 -29.42 27.75 -39.56
CA GLN A 15 -28.18 27.62 -38.78
C GLN A 15 -27.80 26.15 -38.59
N ALA A 16 -26.48 25.90 -38.54
CA ALA A 16 -25.90 24.57 -38.23
C ALA A 16 -24.84 24.65 -37.13
N ASN A 17 -24.74 23.58 -36.34
CA ASN A 17 -23.68 23.46 -35.36
C ASN A 17 -22.31 23.30 -36.04
N VAL A 18 -21.30 23.95 -35.44
CA VAL A 18 -19.89 23.76 -35.83
C VAL A 18 -19.30 22.61 -35.07
N TYR A 19 -18.56 21.75 -35.78
CA TYR A 19 -17.87 20.59 -35.27
C TYR A 19 -16.35 20.70 -35.51
N LEU A 20 -15.57 20.20 -34.55
CA LEU A 20 -14.15 19.93 -34.71
C LEU A 20 -13.98 18.45 -35.00
N ARG A 21 -13.25 18.11 -36.08
CA ARG A 21 -12.80 16.76 -36.41
C ARG A 21 -11.29 16.69 -36.25
N ILE A 22 -10.83 15.77 -35.42
CA ILE A 22 -9.42 15.45 -35.22
C ILE A 22 -9.15 14.11 -35.92
N THR A 23 -8.09 14.02 -36.75
CA THR A 23 -7.71 12.80 -37.45
C THR A 23 -6.25 12.48 -37.12
N VAL A 24 -5.98 11.26 -36.67
CA VAL A 24 -4.64 10.73 -36.38
C VAL A 24 -4.59 9.29 -36.93
N ASN A 25 -3.62 8.99 -37.78
CA ASN A 25 -3.45 7.66 -38.38
C ASN A 25 -4.76 7.08 -38.93
N SER A 26 -5.49 7.87 -39.73
CA SER A 26 -6.77 7.56 -40.38
C SER A 26 -7.96 7.35 -39.40
N LYS A 27 -7.74 7.34 -38.09
CA LYS A 27 -8.81 7.30 -37.06
C LYS A 27 -9.31 8.70 -36.73
N ARG A 28 -10.63 8.86 -36.58
CA ARG A 28 -11.30 10.14 -36.41
C ARG A 28 -12.00 10.25 -35.08
N ALA A 29 -11.94 11.44 -34.47
CA ALA A 29 -12.75 11.83 -33.33
C ALA A 29 -13.43 13.17 -33.63
N GLU A 30 -14.70 13.30 -33.29
CA GLU A 30 -15.49 14.50 -33.53
C GLU A 30 -16.08 15.04 -32.22
N LEU A 31 -16.20 16.37 -32.13
CA LEU A 31 -16.92 17.03 -31.05
C LEU A 31 -17.60 18.30 -31.57
N SER A 32 -18.75 18.64 -30.99
CA SER A 32 -19.38 19.93 -31.21
C SER A 32 -18.69 21.01 -30.38
N ILE A 33 -18.42 22.16 -30.97
CA ILE A 33 -17.87 23.30 -30.21
C ILE A 33 -19.00 24.20 -29.61
N SER A 34 -20.26 23.71 -29.62
CA SER A 34 -21.44 24.38 -29.03
C SER A 34 -21.69 25.77 -29.60
N LYS A 35 -21.33 25.99 -30.85
CA LYS A 35 -21.63 27.23 -31.61
C LYS A 35 -22.43 26.89 -32.85
N LYS A 36 -23.44 27.72 -33.17
CA LYS A 36 -24.22 27.63 -34.38
C LYS A 36 -23.85 28.79 -35.33
N VAL A 37 -23.94 28.54 -36.62
CA VAL A 37 -23.59 29.48 -37.66
C VAL A 37 -24.58 29.42 -38.82
N ASP A 38 -24.79 30.56 -39.51
CA ASP A 38 -25.49 30.60 -40.76
C ASP A 38 -24.69 29.82 -41.85
N VAL A 39 -25.34 28.79 -42.40
CA VAL A 39 -24.74 27.89 -43.40
C VAL A 39 -24.22 28.64 -44.61
N ASN A 40 -24.87 29.72 -45.01
CA ASN A 40 -24.51 30.52 -46.21
C ASN A 40 -23.25 31.39 -45.99
N LYS A 41 -22.94 31.69 -44.71
CA LYS A 41 -21.75 32.46 -44.34
C LYS A 41 -20.57 31.60 -43.99
N TRP A 42 -20.71 30.25 -43.97
CA TRP A 42 -19.63 29.32 -43.62
C TRP A 42 -18.70 29.04 -44.80
N VAL A 43 -17.42 29.30 -44.65
CA VAL A 43 -16.37 28.98 -45.62
C VAL A 43 -15.75 27.64 -45.29
N ALA A 44 -16.13 26.58 -45.98
CA ALA A 44 -15.72 25.23 -45.69
C ALA A 44 -14.19 24.98 -45.81
N SER A 45 -13.56 25.63 -46.80
CA SER A 45 -12.11 25.53 -47.02
C SER A 45 -11.28 26.17 -45.92
N ALA A 46 -11.80 27.26 -45.32
CA ALA A 46 -11.13 27.96 -44.21
C ALA A 46 -11.55 27.44 -42.82
N GLY A 47 -12.68 26.72 -42.74
CA GLY A 47 -13.26 26.33 -41.46
C GLY A 47 -13.67 27.53 -40.59
N LYS A 48 -14.10 28.63 -41.23
CA LYS A 48 -14.39 29.94 -40.58
C LYS A 48 -15.64 30.60 -41.17
N LEU A 49 -16.16 31.56 -40.44
CA LEU A 49 -17.29 32.38 -40.92
C LEU A 49 -16.77 33.52 -41.80
N LYS A 50 -17.47 33.77 -42.92
CA LYS A 50 -17.17 34.87 -43.88
C LYS A 50 -17.64 36.20 -43.32
N GLY A 51 -16.86 37.27 -43.53
CA GLY A 51 -17.21 38.65 -43.24
C GLY A 51 -16.44 39.27 -42.07
N ARG A 52 -16.71 40.59 -41.86
CA ARG A 52 -16.02 41.40 -40.81
C ARG A 52 -16.97 41.79 -39.68
N SER A 53 -18.17 41.19 -39.60
CA SER A 53 -19.11 41.46 -38.51
C SER A 53 -18.49 41.04 -37.16
N THR A 54 -18.92 41.71 -36.10
CA THR A 54 -18.49 41.38 -34.72
C THR A 54 -18.72 39.90 -34.41
N GLU A 55 -19.83 39.34 -34.86
CA GLU A 55 -20.15 37.91 -34.72
C GLU A 55 -19.11 37.01 -35.41
N ALA A 56 -18.77 37.30 -36.68
CA ALA A 56 -17.79 36.55 -37.44
C ALA A 56 -16.38 36.63 -36.79
N GLN A 57 -15.99 37.83 -36.36
CA GLN A 57 -14.71 38.02 -35.69
C GLN A 57 -14.62 37.26 -34.34
N ASN A 58 -15.67 37.30 -33.55
CA ASN A 58 -15.71 36.62 -32.24
C ASN A 58 -15.68 35.10 -32.40
N LEU A 59 -16.48 34.56 -33.35
CA LEU A 59 -16.44 33.11 -33.62
C LEU A 59 -15.09 32.65 -34.17
N ASN A 60 -14.52 33.40 -35.13
CA ASN A 60 -13.25 33.06 -35.73
C ASN A 60 -12.12 33.09 -34.69
N ARG A 61 -12.09 34.07 -33.77
CA ARG A 61 -11.17 34.10 -32.62
C ARG A 61 -11.37 32.89 -31.70
N TYR A 62 -12.60 32.50 -31.43
CA TYR A 62 -12.91 31.31 -30.63
C TYR A 62 -12.38 30.02 -31.27
N ILE A 63 -12.56 29.87 -32.62
CA ILE A 63 -12.02 28.75 -33.39
C ILE A 63 -10.50 28.76 -33.34
N ASP A 64 -9.84 29.91 -33.47
CA ASP A 64 -8.38 30.03 -33.39
C ASP A 64 -7.88 29.66 -31.95
N GLY A 65 -8.61 30.05 -30.93
CA GLY A 65 -8.31 29.66 -29.54
C GLY A 65 -8.39 28.14 -29.35
N ILE A 66 -9.40 27.47 -29.91
CA ILE A 66 -9.49 25.99 -29.90
C ILE A 66 -8.32 25.38 -30.66
N SER A 67 -7.97 25.91 -31.84
CA SER A 67 -6.84 25.44 -32.64
C SER A 67 -5.53 25.46 -31.85
N ASN A 68 -5.22 26.57 -31.20
CA ASN A 68 -4.05 26.74 -30.37
C ASN A 68 -4.03 25.72 -29.20
N ARG A 69 -5.18 25.52 -28.54
CA ARG A 69 -5.28 24.55 -27.45
C ARG A 69 -5.05 23.11 -27.94
N ILE A 70 -5.57 22.73 -29.11
CA ILE A 70 -5.32 21.40 -29.69
C ILE A 70 -3.84 21.21 -30.02
N HIS A 71 -3.17 22.24 -30.58
CA HIS A 71 -1.72 22.17 -30.82
C HIS A 71 -0.92 22.02 -29.55
N THR A 72 -1.23 22.78 -28.51
CA THR A 72 -0.57 22.66 -27.20
C THR A 72 -0.75 21.28 -26.59
N ILE A 73 -1.94 20.68 -26.68
CA ILE A 73 -2.21 19.32 -26.23
C ILE A 73 -1.36 18.31 -27.01
N HIS A 74 -1.31 18.45 -28.32
CA HIS A 74 -0.51 17.57 -29.16
C HIS A 74 0.99 17.64 -28.83
N GLN A 75 1.53 18.85 -28.62
CA GLN A 75 2.93 19.03 -28.20
C GLN A 75 3.22 18.38 -26.87
N LYS A 76 2.37 18.57 -25.85
CA LYS A 76 2.52 17.94 -24.53
C LYS A 76 2.51 16.41 -24.60
N LEU A 77 1.66 15.83 -25.44
CA LEU A 77 1.64 14.38 -25.62
C LEU A 77 2.96 13.84 -26.24
N ILE A 78 3.58 14.61 -27.15
CA ILE A 78 4.89 14.28 -27.73
C ILE A 78 5.99 14.37 -26.64
N GLU A 79 6.04 15.49 -25.91
CA GLU A 79 7.03 15.73 -24.87
C GLU A 79 7.00 14.65 -23.77
N ASN A 80 5.80 14.16 -23.44
CA ASN A 80 5.60 13.11 -22.44
C ASN A 80 5.77 11.67 -23.00
N ASN A 81 6.18 11.50 -24.26
CA ASN A 81 6.26 10.19 -24.94
C ASN A 81 4.95 9.38 -24.86
N GLU A 82 3.79 10.06 -24.88
CA GLU A 82 2.50 9.41 -24.79
C GLU A 82 1.96 9.00 -26.16
N GLU A 83 1.20 7.89 -26.24
CA GLU A 83 0.54 7.46 -27.47
C GLU A 83 -0.41 8.56 -27.97
N ILE A 84 -0.24 9.00 -29.22
CA ILE A 84 -1.06 10.04 -29.84
C ILE A 84 -2.21 9.40 -30.61
N SER A 85 -3.45 9.66 -30.18
CA SER A 85 -4.66 9.26 -30.91
C SER A 85 -5.69 10.38 -30.97
N ALA A 86 -6.57 10.35 -31.96
CA ALA A 86 -7.62 11.36 -32.12
C ALA A 86 -8.55 11.41 -30.89
N ILE A 87 -8.85 10.25 -30.29
CA ILE A 87 -9.67 10.14 -29.09
C ILE A 87 -8.95 10.75 -27.88
N LYS A 88 -7.66 10.53 -27.73
CA LYS A 88 -6.87 11.06 -26.62
C LYS A 88 -6.79 12.57 -26.67
N ILE A 89 -6.48 13.17 -27.83
CA ILE A 89 -6.47 14.63 -28.02
C ILE A 89 -7.85 15.21 -27.67
N LYS A 90 -8.96 14.58 -28.13
CA LYS A 90 -10.31 14.98 -27.80
C LYS A 90 -10.56 14.93 -26.28
N ASN A 91 -10.14 13.86 -25.60
CA ASN A 91 -10.33 13.69 -24.17
C ASN A 91 -9.54 14.74 -23.36
N CYS A 92 -8.28 14.99 -23.72
CA CYS A 92 -7.47 16.07 -23.16
C CYS A 92 -8.14 17.45 -23.34
N TYR A 93 -8.66 17.74 -24.53
CA TYR A 93 -9.36 18.99 -24.81
C TYR A 93 -10.62 19.17 -23.95
N LEU A 94 -11.40 18.09 -23.73
CA LEU A 94 -12.60 18.09 -22.91
C LEU A 94 -12.32 18.06 -21.40
N GLY A 95 -11.05 18.03 -20.97
CA GLY A 95 -10.68 17.85 -19.58
C GLY A 95 -11.01 16.44 -19.05
N LYS A 96 -11.25 15.48 -19.94
CA LYS A 96 -11.43 14.07 -19.66
C LYS A 96 -10.08 13.33 -19.75
N GLU A 97 -9.00 14.00 -19.39
CA GLU A 97 -7.73 13.31 -19.15
C GLU A 97 -7.98 12.28 -18.08
N GLU A 98 -7.78 11.02 -18.42
CA GLU A 98 -7.54 10.03 -17.40
C GLU A 98 -6.29 10.49 -16.68
N ASN A 99 -6.43 11.03 -15.49
CA ASN A 99 -5.34 11.24 -14.56
C ASN A 99 -4.77 9.86 -14.30
N HIS A 100 -3.71 9.52 -15.06
CA HIS A 100 -3.10 8.19 -14.99
C HIS A 100 -2.41 8.08 -13.65
N LYS A 101 -3.16 7.58 -12.66
CA LYS A 101 -2.60 7.30 -11.35
C LYS A 101 -1.53 6.22 -11.47
N MET A 102 -0.34 6.55 -10.98
CA MET A 102 0.81 5.66 -10.97
C MET A 102 0.75 4.75 -9.73
N LEU A 103 1.13 3.50 -9.89
CA LEU A 103 0.97 2.48 -8.84
C LEU A 103 1.80 2.78 -7.60
N LEU A 104 3.08 3.12 -7.76
CA LEU A 104 3.98 3.40 -6.64
C LEU A 104 3.67 4.75 -5.98
N GLU A 105 3.11 5.72 -6.73
CA GLU A 105 2.58 6.97 -6.19
C GLU A 105 1.43 6.67 -5.21
N ILE A 106 0.42 5.89 -5.63
CA ILE A 106 -0.71 5.49 -4.78
C ILE A 106 -0.20 4.75 -3.53
N PHE A 107 0.78 3.87 -3.71
CA PHE A 107 1.36 3.13 -2.60
C PHE A 107 2.09 4.06 -1.63
N GLN A 108 2.79 5.07 -2.13
CA GLN A 108 3.48 6.06 -1.29
C GLN A 108 2.49 6.91 -0.50
N ASP A 109 1.42 7.39 -1.16
CA ASP A 109 0.37 8.17 -0.49
C ASP A 109 -0.27 7.37 0.65
N HIS A 110 -0.59 6.09 0.41
CA HIS A 110 -1.06 5.19 1.46
C HIS A 110 -0.05 5.06 2.60
N ASN A 111 1.24 4.89 2.30
CA ASN A 111 2.28 4.75 3.33
C ASN A 111 2.43 6.03 4.16
N ASN A 112 2.33 7.20 3.53
CA ASN A 112 2.37 8.49 4.21
C ASN A 112 1.17 8.65 5.18
N GLN A 113 -0.03 8.22 4.78
CA GLN A 113 -1.20 8.21 5.65
C GLN A 113 -1.03 7.25 6.83
N VAL A 114 -0.55 6.03 6.59
CA VAL A 114 -0.27 5.05 7.66
C VAL A 114 0.77 5.59 8.62
N GLU A 115 1.81 6.30 8.14
CA GLU A 115 2.86 6.89 8.96
C GLU A 115 2.31 7.92 9.96
N GLN A 116 1.41 8.79 9.52
CA GLN A 116 0.75 9.78 10.38
C GLN A 116 -0.12 9.16 11.48
N LEU A 117 -0.54 7.91 11.29
CA LEU A 117 -1.38 7.16 12.23
C LEU A 117 -0.59 6.13 13.06
N VAL A 118 0.75 6.12 12.93
CA VAL A 118 1.60 5.26 13.77
C VAL A 118 1.50 5.71 15.24
N GLY A 119 1.30 4.74 16.12
CA GLY A 119 1.08 4.98 17.54
C GLY A 119 -0.39 5.24 17.92
N LYS A 120 -1.27 5.44 16.91
CA LYS A 120 -2.73 5.50 17.09
C LYS A 120 -3.36 4.21 16.56
N ASP A 121 -3.56 4.13 15.26
CA ASP A 121 -4.25 3.01 14.58
C ASP A 121 -3.27 1.92 14.08
N PHE A 122 -2.02 2.29 13.86
CA PHE A 122 -1.00 1.39 13.31
C PHE A 122 0.22 1.25 14.20
N ALA A 123 0.72 0.02 14.33
CA ALA A 123 2.03 -0.21 14.92
C ALA A 123 3.16 0.13 13.93
N PRO A 124 4.35 0.59 14.39
CA PRO A 124 5.50 0.89 13.53
C PRO A 124 5.87 -0.25 12.57
N GLY A 125 5.83 -1.51 13.06
CA GLY A 125 6.11 -2.68 12.23
C GLY A 125 5.07 -2.94 11.12
N THR A 126 3.90 -2.32 11.17
CA THR A 126 2.91 -2.40 10.07
C THR A 126 3.34 -1.49 8.92
N LEU A 127 3.75 -0.26 9.22
CA LEU A 127 4.30 0.67 8.24
C LEU A 127 5.53 0.07 7.53
N GLU A 128 6.46 -0.52 8.31
CA GLU A 128 7.66 -1.14 7.75
C GLU A 128 7.35 -2.26 6.74
N ARG A 129 6.31 -3.06 7.01
CA ARG A 129 5.85 -4.10 6.07
C ARG A 129 5.29 -3.52 4.77
N TYR A 130 4.58 -2.40 4.83
CA TYR A 130 4.11 -1.70 3.63
C TYR A 130 5.26 -1.08 2.84
N ARG A 131 6.23 -0.44 3.53
CA ARG A 131 7.45 0.10 2.90
C ARG A 131 8.24 -1.00 2.18
N THR A 132 8.43 -2.13 2.84
CA THR A 132 9.12 -3.29 2.25
C THR A 132 8.36 -3.85 1.04
N ALA A 133 7.03 -3.98 1.12
CA ALA A 133 6.22 -4.43 0.00
C ALA A 133 6.31 -3.47 -1.21
N LYS A 134 6.26 -2.14 -0.97
CA LYS A 134 6.47 -1.14 -2.01
C LYS A 134 7.84 -1.27 -2.65
N LYS A 135 8.90 -1.41 -1.84
CA LYS A 135 10.28 -1.59 -2.33
C LYS A 135 10.40 -2.79 -3.27
N HIS A 136 9.87 -3.95 -2.88
CA HIS A 136 9.88 -5.14 -3.74
C HIS A 136 9.09 -4.95 -5.03
N LEU A 137 7.96 -4.24 -4.96
CA LEU A 137 7.16 -3.93 -6.14
C LEU A 137 7.92 -3.00 -7.11
N GLN A 138 8.59 -1.99 -6.60
CA GLN A 138 9.43 -1.08 -7.38
C GLN A 138 10.59 -1.80 -8.06
N GLU A 139 11.30 -2.66 -7.33
CA GLU A 139 12.38 -3.48 -7.88
C GLU A 139 11.88 -4.43 -8.97
N PHE A 140 10.70 -5.03 -8.79
CA PHE A 140 10.06 -5.88 -9.79
C PHE A 140 9.70 -5.10 -11.07
N ILE A 141 9.06 -3.93 -10.94
CA ILE A 141 8.71 -3.07 -12.08
C ILE A 141 9.97 -2.71 -12.86
N LYS A 142 11.02 -2.31 -12.16
CA LYS A 142 12.29 -1.95 -12.80
C LYS A 142 12.96 -3.13 -13.51
N LEU A 143 12.92 -4.32 -12.92
CA LEU A 143 13.54 -5.52 -13.48
C LEU A 143 12.79 -6.03 -14.71
N GLU A 144 11.47 -6.18 -14.59
CA GLU A 144 10.64 -6.88 -15.58
C GLU A 144 10.16 -5.94 -16.70
N TYR A 145 9.78 -4.71 -16.33
CA TYR A 145 9.17 -3.76 -17.27
C TYR A 145 10.13 -2.66 -17.73
N LYS A 146 11.32 -2.52 -17.10
CA LYS A 146 12.30 -1.45 -17.39
C LYS A 146 11.71 -0.03 -17.19
N LEU A 147 10.78 0.11 -16.26
CA LEU A 147 10.11 1.36 -15.89
C LEU A 147 10.41 1.70 -14.43
N ASP A 148 10.33 2.98 -14.08
CA ASP A 148 10.44 3.44 -12.69
C ASP A 148 9.10 3.28 -11.94
N ASP A 149 7.97 3.37 -12.64
CA ASP A 149 6.61 3.13 -12.13
C ASP A 149 5.70 2.66 -13.27
N ILE A 150 4.50 2.19 -12.96
CA ILE A 150 3.51 1.71 -13.93
C ILE A 150 2.13 2.31 -13.63
N ARG A 151 1.35 2.60 -14.67
CA ARG A 151 -0.04 3.07 -14.48
C ARG A 151 -0.86 1.97 -13.83
N VAL A 152 -1.62 2.31 -12.78
CA VAL A 152 -2.41 1.32 -12.03
C VAL A 152 -3.41 0.57 -12.91
N LYS A 153 -3.89 1.17 -14.00
CA LYS A 153 -4.78 0.53 -14.97
C LYS A 153 -4.13 -0.58 -15.81
N ASP A 154 -2.80 -0.57 -15.91
CA ASP A 154 -2.04 -1.59 -16.66
C ASP A 154 -1.71 -2.81 -15.80
N VAL A 155 -2.06 -2.76 -14.51
CA VAL A 155 -1.90 -3.88 -13.58
C VAL A 155 -2.96 -4.93 -13.87
N GLY A 156 -2.56 -6.04 -14.48
CA GLY A 156 -3.43 -7.18 -14.76
C GLY A 156 -3.00 -8.45 -14.02
N ASN A 157 -3.70 -9.55 -14.26
CA ASN A 157 -3.38 -10.84 -13.63
C ASN A 157 -1.95 -11.32 -13.96
N LYS A 158 -1.46 -11.06 -15.19
CA LYS A 158 -0.07 -11.37 -15.57
C LYS A 158 0.93 -10.65 -14.66
N PHE A 159 0.69 -9.38 -14.35
CA PHE A 159 1.53 -8.60 -13.45
C PHE A 159 1.56 -9.21 -12.03
N ILE A 160 0.39 -9.59 -11.49
CA ILE A 160 0.28 -10.19 -10.15
C ILE A 160 1.04 -11.50 -10.07
N ASN A 161 0.86 -12.39 -11.06
CA ASN A 161 1.56 -13.68 -11.11
C ASN A 161 3.07 -13.50 -11.31
N GLY A 162 3.49 -12.53 -12.12
CA GLY A 162 4.90 -12.17 -12.31
C GLY A 162 5.53 -11.66 -11.01
N PHE A 163 4.82 -10.82 -10.27
CA PHE A 163 5.30 -10.34 -8.98
C PHE A 163 5.41 -11.47 -7.94
N GLU A 164 4.45 -12.41 -7.91
CA GLU A 164 4.56 -13.60 -7.05
C GLU A 164 5.77 -14.44 -7.41
N TYR A 165 5.99 -14.69 -8.70
CA TYR A 165 7.15 -15.42 -9.20
C TYR A 165 8.46 -14.73 -8.81
N TYR A 166 8.58 -13.41 -9.04
CA TYR A 166 9.72 -12.60 -8.64
C TYR A 166 10.03 -12.71 -7.14
N LEU A 167 9.01 -12.59 -6.29
CA LEU A 167 9.21 -12.71 -4.83
C LEU A 167 9.78 -14.07 -4.43
N LYS A 168 9.35 -15.15 -5.09
CA LYS A 168 9.78 -16.52 -4.76
C LYS A 168 11.14 -16.86 -5.34
N THR A 169 11.46 -16.42 -6.55
CA THR A 169 12.67 -16.82 -7.29
C THR A 169 13.83 -15.83 -7.13
N VAL A 170 13.57 -14.53 -7.28
CA VAL A 170 14.62 -13.51 -7.20
C VAL A 170 14.86 -13.07 -5.76
N ARG A 171 13.77 -12.89 -4.98
CA ARG A 171 13.88 -12.46 -3.57
C ARG A 171 13.97 -13.63 -2.59
N ASN A 172 13.88 -14.87 -3.05
CA ASN A 172 13.91 -16.10 -2.23
C ASN A 172 12.95 -16.05 -1.03
N CYS A 173 11.80 -15.40 -1.19
CA CYS A 173 10.79 -15.34 -0.16
C CYS A 173 10.12 -16.71 0.02
N SER A 174 9.94 -17.15 1.26
CA SER A 174 9.05 -18.27 1.55
C SER A 174 7.63 -17.98 1.05
N HIS A 175 6.86 -19.04 0.75
CA HIS A 175 5.50 -18.90 0.21
C HIS A 175 4.63 -17.93 1.04
N ASN A 176 4.56 -18.13 2.35
CA ASN A 176 3.73 -17.30 3.21
C ASN A 176 4.20 -15.82 3.26
N THR A 177 5.51 -15.59 3.14
CA THR A 177 6.08 -14.24 3.08
C THR A 177 5.68 -13.56 1.77
N ALA A 178 5.80 -14.24 0.62
CA ALA A 178 5.36 -13.73 -0.67
C ALA A 178 3.86 -13.37 -0.66
N ILE A 179 3.00 -14.26 -0.16
CA ILE A 179 1.55 -14.01 -0.04
C ILE A 179 1.24 -12.78 0.81
N LYS A 180 2.00 -12.54 1.89
CA LYS A 180 1.82 -11.33 2.72
C LYS A 180 2.16 -10.05 1.95
N TYR A 181 3.25 -10.03 1.17
CA TYR A 181 3.58 -8.87 0.34
C TYR A 181 2.53 -8.63 -0.75
N ILE A 182 2.04 -9.69 -1.40
CA ILE A 182 0.95 -9.59 -2.39
C ILE A 182 -0.35 -9.09 -1.74
N THR A 183 -0.64 -9.51 -0.52
CA THR A 183 -1.81 -9.02 0.23
C THR A 183 -1.72 -7.52 0.52
N ASN A 184 -0.53 -7.01 0.86
CA ASN A 184 -0.30 -5.58 1.02
C ASN A 184 -0.47 -4.83 -0.32
N PHE A 185 0.03 -5.37 -1.40
CA PHE A 185 -0.18 -4.84 -2.75
C PHE A 185 -1.66 -4.85 -3.15
N LYS A 186 -2.38 -5.94 -2.89
CA LYS A 186 -3.84 -6.03 -3.13
C LYS A 186 -4.62 -4.90 -2.45
N LYS A 187 -4.21 -4.49 -1.24
CA LYS A 187 -4.84 -3.35 -0.55
C LYS A 187 -4.74 -2.07 -1.37
N ILE A 188 -3.58 -1.81 -1.99
CA ILE A 188 -3.36 -0.62 -2.84
C ILE A 188 -4.24 -0.66 -4.09
N ILE A 189 -4.33 -1.82 -4.74
CA ILE A 189 -5.22 -2.00 -5.88
C ILE A 189 -6.70 -1.79 -5.50
N ARG A 190 -7.11 -2.23 -4.31
CA ARG A 190 -8.45 -1.97 -3.81
C ARG A 190 -8.73 -0.48 -3.57
N ILE A 191 -7.74 0.28 -3.11
CA ILE A 191 -7.85 1.74 -3.01
C ILE A 191 -8.04 2.33 -4.40
N ALA A 192 -7.28 1.90 -5.41
CA ALA A 192 -7.43 2.36 -6.77
C ALA A 192 -8.82 2.01 -7.35
N TYR A 193 -9.33 0.82 -7.08
CA TYR A 193 -10.66 0.40 -7.50
C TYR A 193 -11.78 1.19 -6.83
N ALA A 194 -11.68 1.43 -5.52
CA ALA A 194 -12.65 2.21 -4.75
C ALA A 194 -12.70 3.70 -5.15
N ASN A 195 -11.64 4.23 -5.77
CA ASN A 195 -11.57 5.60 -6.30
C ASN A 195 -11.82 5.67 -7.83
N ASP A 196 -12.32 4.61 -8.44
CA ASP A 196 -12.60 4.54 -9.88
C ASP A 196 -11.39 4.81 -10.80
N TRP A 197 -10.15 4.62 -10.29
CA TRP A 197 -8.93 4.75 -11.09
C TRP A 197 -8.68 3.52 -11.96
N ILE A 198 -9.33 2.40 -11.63
CA ILE A 198 -9.42 1.18 -12.44
C ILE A 198 -10.87 0.69 -12.48
N THR A 199 -11.29 0.14 -13.61
CA THR A 199 -12.66 -0.34 -13.84
C THR A 199 -12.91 -1.78 -13.42
N LYS A 200 -11.83 -2.57 -13.24
CA LYS A 200 -11.90 -3.99 -12.86
C LYS A 200 -10.84 -4.29 -11.81
N ASP A 201 -11.18 -5.08 -10.79
CA ASP A 201 -10.22 -5.57 -9.81
C ASP A 201 -9.38 -6.72 -10.41
N PRO A 202 -8.08 -6.54 -10.68
CA PRO A 202 -7.24 -7.60 -11.21
C PRO A 202 -7.02 -8.76 -10.22
N PHE A 203 -7.35 -8.56 -8.93
CA PHE A 203 -7.30 -9.58 -7.88
C PHE A 203 -8.62 -10.35 -7.72
N TYR A 204 -9.62 -10.15 -8.58
CA TYR A 204 -10.94 -10.79 -8.45
C TYR A 204 -10.86 -12.30 -8.23
N ASN A 205 -10.04 -13.01 -9.03
CA ASN A 205 -9.83 -14.45 -8.93
C ASN A 205 -8.67 -14.87 -8.02
N TRP A 206 -7.94 -13.92 -7.46
CA TRP A 206 -6.78 -14.23 -6.62
C TRP A 206 -7.19 -14.46 -5.17
N LYS A 207 -6.80 -15.62 -4.62
CA LYS A 207 -7.06 -15.98 -3.21
C LYS A 207 -5.73 -16.16 -2.47
N ALA A 208 -5.59 -15.51 -1.31
CA ALA A 208 -4.46 -15.71 -0.42
C ALA A 208 -4.51 -17.13 0.19
N ARG A 209 -3.68 -18.04 -0.31
CA ARG A 209 -3.57 -19.41 0.21
C ARG A 209 -2.31 -19.48 1.07
N LEU A 210 -2.45 -19.38 2.38
CA LEU A 210 -1.33 -19.60 3.29
C LEU A 210 -1.12 -21.09 3.50
N LYS A 211 0.13 -21.52 3.53
CA LYS A 211 0.50 -22.87 3.92
C LYS A 211 0.55 -22.93 5.45
N THR A 212 -0.02 -23.98 6.03
CA THR A 212 0.14 -24.29 7.44
C THR A 212 1.62 -24.54 7.73
N VAL A 213 2.10 -24.00 8.82
CA VAL A 213 3.47 -24.20 9.29
C VAL A 213 3.36 -24.82 10.67
N ASP A 214 3.69 -26.08 10.76
CA ASP A 214 3.83 -26.74 12.05
C ASP A 214 5.09 -26.19 12.72
N ARG A 215 4.96 -25.87 13.98
CA ARG A 215 6.07 -25.41 14.81
C ARG A 215 6.26 -26.37 15.94
N GLU A 216 7.47 -26.81 16.09
CA GLU A 216 7.87 -27.60 17.24
C GLU A 216 7.77 -26.77 18.52
N PHE A 217 7.53 -27.42 19.62
CA PHE A 217 7.49 -26.87 20.96
C PHE A 217 8.27 -27.79 21.91
N LEU A 218 8.77 -27.21 22.99
CA LEU A 218 9.51 -27.99 23.99
C LEU A 218 8.54 -28.89 24.76
N SER A 219 8.93 -30.16 24.94
CA SER A 219 8.24 -31.08 25.83
C SER A 219 8.47 -30.68 27.31
N LYS A 220 7.70 -31.28 28.21
CA LYS A 220 7.84 -31.03 29.63
C LYS A 220 9.24 -31.40 30.12
N GLU A 221 9.79 -32.50 29.62
CA GLU A 221 11.14 -33.02 29.94
C GLU A 221 12.22 -32.04 29.43
N GLU A 222 12.04 -31.46 28.27
CA GLU A 222 12.99 -30.49 27.72
C GLU A 222 12.95 -29.15 28.50
N VAL A 223 11.77 -28.68 28.90
CA VAL A 223 11.66 -27.53 29.79
C VAL A 223 12.29 -27.80 31.13
N GLN A 224 12.12 -29.01 31.68
CA GLN A 224 12.76 -29.41 32.95
C GLN A 224 14.29 -29.44 32.83
N LYS A 225 14.84 -29.97 31.75
CA LYS A 225 16.29 -29.93 31.48
C LYS A 225 16.83 -28.51 31.45
N LEU A 226 16.09 -27.56 30.87
CA LEU A 226 16.48 -26.15 30.89
C LEU A 226 16.43 -25.54 32.29
N LEU A 227 15.42 -25.90 33.09
CA LEU A 227 15.32 -25.47 34.50
C LEU A 227 16.51 -25.93 35.31
N ASP A 228 16.92 -27.22 35.17
CA ASP A 228 17.97 -27.85 35.94
C ASP A 228 19.38 -27.44 35.45
N LYS A 229 19.50 -26.91 34.21
CA LYS A 229 20.79 -26.51 33.64
C LYS A 229 21.31 -25.25 34.31
N THR A 230 22.43 -25.38 35.03
CA THR A 230 23.16 -24.24 35.58
C THR A 230 24.04 -23.61 34.50
N ILE A 231 23.89 -22.32 34.26
CA ILE A 231 24.69 -21.57 33.28
C ILE A 231 25.54 -20.54 34.00
N ALA A 232 26.88 -20.69 33.95
CA ALA A 232 27.81 -19.79 34.65
C ALA A 232 27.84 -18.37 34.06
N ILE A 233 27.37 -18.16 32.82
CA ILE A 233 27.39 -16.89 32.13
C ILE A 233 26.08 -16.14 32.43
N ASN A 234 26.14 -15.06 33.24
CA ASN A 234 24.99 -14.34 33.73
C ASN A 234 24.00 -13.93 32.61
N ARG A 235 24.48 -13.42 31.45
CA ARG A 235 23.62 -12.99 30.33
C ARG A 235 22.79 -14.14 29.74
N LEU A 236 23.35 -15.36 29.74
CA LEU A 236 22.67 -16.56 29.24
C LEU A 236 21.69 -17.08 30.28
N GLU A 237 22.10 -17.13 31.55
CA GLU A 237 21.23 -17.51 32.66
C GLU A 237 19.98 -16.61 32.72
N GLN A 238 20.15 -15.30 32.61
CA GLN A 238 19.08 -14.31 32.55
C GLN A 238 18.11 -14.58 31.38
N VAL A 239 18.65 -14.88 30.19
CA VAL A 239 17.81 -15.16 29.01
C VAL A 239 17.07 -16.48 29.12
N LYS A 240 17.72 -17.53 29.71
CA LYS A 240 17.08 -18.80 30.04
C LYS A 240 15.90 -18.61 30.98
N ASP A 241 16.10 -17.88 32.08
CA ASP A 241 15.04 -17.64 33.08
C ASP A 241 13.85 -16.87 32.49
N ILE A 242 14.12 -15.83 31.70
CA ILE A 242 13.06 -15.08 31.01
C ILE A 242 12.31 -15.96 30.00
N PHE A 243 13.00 -16.86 29.31
CA PHE A 243 12.36 -17.80 28.37
C PHE A 243 11.47 -18.80 29.14
N ILE A 244 11.96 -19.35 30.25
CA ILE A 244 11.17 -20.23 31.13
C ILE A 244 9.97 -19.50 31.69
N PHE A 245 10.13 -18.25 32.15
CA PHE A 245 9.01 -17.41 32.58
C PHE A 245 7.95 -17.28 31.50
N CYS A 246 8.37 -17.08 30.22
CA CYS A 246 7.45 -17.07 29.09
C CYS A 246 6.71 -18.40 28.90
N CYS A 247 7.40 -19.55 29.09
CA CYS A 247 6.78 -20.87 29.00
C CYS A 247 5.68 -21.09 30.04
N PHE A 248 5.92 -20.67 31.30
CA PHE A 248 4.97 -20.85 32.40
C PHE A 248 3.86 -19.81 32.47
N THR A 249 4.00 -18.67 31.79
CA THR A 249 2.98 -17.60 31.77
C THR A 249 2.25 -17.48 30.45
N GLY A 250 2.76 -18.04 29.37
CA GLY A 250 2.22 -17.85 28.01
C GLY A 250 2.33 -16.41 27.50
N LEU A 251 3.10 -15.56 28.17
CA LEU A 251 3.34 -14.18 27.74
C LEU A 251 4.34 -14.14 26.58
N ALA A 252 4.10 -13.30 25.60
CA ALA A 252 5.05 -13.05 24.54
C ALA A 252 6.15 -12.10 25.02
N TYR A 253 7.34 -12.15 24.36
CA TYR A 253 8.47 -11.27 24.66
C TYR A 253 8.07 -9.81 24.91
N ALA A 254 7.23 -9.24 24.03
CA ALA A 254 6.83 -7.84 24.12
C ALA A 254 5.94 -7.54 25.35
N ASP A 255 5.26 -8.56 25.88
CA ASP A 255 4.41 -8.44 27.06
C ASP A 255 5.23 -8.61 28.33
N VAL A 256 6.18 -9.56 28.36
CA VAL A 256 7.12 -9.73 29.47
C VAL A 256 8.01 -8.50 29.64
N LYS A 257 8.51 -7.94 28.55
CA LYS A 257 9.38 -6.75 28.58
C LYS A 257 8.73 -5.52 29.23
N LYS A 258 7.41 -5.40 29.17
CA LYS A 258 6.68 -4.27 29.75
C LYS A 258 6.06 -4.58 31.11
N LEU A 259 6.18 -5.84 31.58
CA LEU A 259 5.55 -6.30 32.82
C LEU A 259 6.10 -5.50 34.01
N SER A 260 5.19 -4.86 34.75
CA SER A 260 5.52 -3.97 35.87
C SER A 260 5.07 -4.57 37.21
N LYS A 261 5.51 -3.95 38.30
CA LYS A 261 5.11 -4.34 39.66
C LYS A 261 3.59 -4.23 39.85
N ASP A 262 2.93 -3.27 39.19
CA ASP A 262 1.48 -3.04 39.26
C ASP A 262 0.65 -4.11 38.55
N ASP A 263 1.28 -4.90 37.66
CA ASP A 263 0.62 -6.00 36.97
C ASP A 263 0.42 -7.25 37.87
N ILE A 264 1.08 -7.34 39.04
CA ILE A 264 0.92 -8.43 40.00
C ILE A 264 -0.15 -8.05 41.04
N VAL A 265 -1.21 -8.84 41.08
CA VAL A 265 -2.33 -8.62 42.00
C VAL A 265 -2.67 -9.90 42.77
N ILE A 266 -3.23 -9.75 43.95
CA ILE A 266 -3.83 -10.88 44.70
C ILE A 266 -5.23 -11.12 44.15
N GLY A 267 -5.51 -12.35 43.74
CA GLY A 267 -6.83 -12.80 43.27
C GLY A 267 -7.81 -13.01 44.44
N ILE A 268 -9.06 -13.30 44.08
CA ILE A 268 -10.12 -13.65 45.08
C ILE A 268 -9.87 -14.99 45.76
N ASP A 269 -9.01 -15.81 45.14
CA ASP A 269 -8.53 -17.11 45.62
C ASP A 269 -7.35 -16.98 46.59
N GLY A 270 -6.84 -15.77 46.81
CA GLY A 270 -5.68 -15.48 47.65
C GLY A 270 -4.34 -15.67 46.92
N ASP A 271 -4.34 -16.18 45.70
CA ASP A 271 -3.14 -16.41 44.90
C ASP A 271 -2.72 -15.15 44.14
N LYS A 272 -1.44 -15.13 43.70
CA LYS A 272 -0.92 -14.06 42.88
C LYS A 272 -1.29 -14.28 41.41
N TRP A 273 -1.73 -13.20 40.77
CA TRP A 273 -2.09 -13.18 39.34
C TRP A 273 -1.35 -12.08 38.59
N ILE A 274 -1.01 -12.34 37.32
CA ILE A 274 -0.58 -11.33 36.38
C ILE A 274 -1.80 -10.81 35.65
N LYS A 275 -2.14 -9.52 35.85
CA LYS A 275 -3.24 -8.83 35.13
C LYS A 275 -2.65 -7.77 34.20
N THR A 276 -2.54 -8.07 32.94
CA THR A 276 -1.94 -7.17 31.95
C THR A 276 -2.75 -7.11 30.66
N LYS A 277 -2.33 -6.28 29.69
CA LYS A 277 -2.93 -6.23 28.36
C LYS A 277 -1.87 -6.63 27.32
N ARG A 278 -2.22 -7.46 26.36
CA ARG A 278 -1.32 -7.83 25.28
C ARG A 278 -0.95 -6.60 24.43
N LYS A 279 0.34 -6.35 24.23
CA LYS A 279 0.84 -5.22 23.42
C LYS A 279 0.33 -5.26 21.97
N LYS A 280 0.17 -6.46 21.40
CA LYS A 280 -0.23 -6.63 20.00
C LYS A 280 -1.70 -6.38 19.74
N THR A 281 -2.59 -6.76 20.68
CA THR A 281 -4.05 -6.79 20.46
C THR A 281 -4.82 -5.94 21.44
N ASN A 282 -4.13 -5.37 22.45
CA ASN A 282 -4.71 -4.66 23.58
C ASN A 282 -5.77 -5.49 24.39
N SER A 283 -5.81 -6.82 24.16
CA SER A 283 -6.68 -7.73 24.90
C SER A 283 -6.16 -7.94 26.33
N ARG A 284 -7.08 -8.02 27.28
CA ARG A 284 -6.75 -8.35 28.67
C ARG A 284 -6.26 -9.80 28.79
N SER A 285 -5.24 -10.00 29.62
CA SER A 285 -4.72 -11.31 30.00
C SER A 285 -4.65 -11.38 31.51
N ASN A 286 -5.34 -12.38 32.08
CA ASN A 286 -5.28 -12.71 33.51
C ASN A 286 -4.65 -14.10 33.60
N ILE A 287 -3.49 -14.19 34.23
CA ILE A 287 -2.66 -15.40 34.24
C ILE A 287 -2.32 -15.71 35.72
N PRO A 288 -2.63 -16.90 36.24
CA PRO A 288 -2.19 -17.28 37.58
C PRO A 288 -0.65 -17.35 37.60
N LEU A 289 -0.06 -16.82 38.65
CA LEU A 289 1.39 -16.83 38.83
C LEU A 289 1.81 -18.18 39.40
N LEU A 290 2.23 -19.09 38.52
CA LEU A 290 2.69 -20.43 38.93
C LEU A 290 3.98 -20.34 39.72
N ALA A 291 4.23 -21.30 40.64
CA ALA A 291 5.40 -21.33 41.52
C ALA A 291 6.75 -21.12 40.81
N THR A 292 6.95 -21.77 39.67
CA THR A 292 8.19 -21.61 38.87
C THR A 292 8.35 -20.17 38.37
N ALA A 293 7.28 -19.54 37.92
CA ALA A 293 7.32 -18.15 37.46
C ALA A 293 7.56 -17.19 38.64
N GLU A 294 6.98 -17.46 39.80
CA GLU A 294 7.20 -16.69 41.01
C GLU A 294 8.64 -16.79 41.53
N LEU A 295 9.24 -17.98 41.49
CA LEU A 295 10.66 -18.17 41.83
C LEU A 295 11.57 -17.31 40.95
N ILE A 296 11.29 -17.24 39.66
CA ILE A 296 12.04 -16.38 38.73
C ILE A 296 11.89 -14.92 39.10
N LEU A 297 10.68 -14.44 39.37
CA LEU A 297 10.47 -13.04 39.80
C LEU A 297 11.23 -12.73 41.10
N ASN A 298 11.22 -13.63 42.06
CA ASN A 298 11.92 -13.46 43.36
C ASN A 298 13.45 -13.45 43.15
N LYS A 299 13.99 -14.23 42.20
CA LYS A 299 15.42 -14.25 41.86
C LYS A 299 15.90 -12.87 41.38
N TYR A 300 15.09 -12.15 40.61
CA TYR A 300 15.45 -10.86 40.02
C TYR A 300 14.98 -9.65 40.85
N LYS A 301 14.28 -9.83 41.95
CA LYS A 301 13.69 -8.77 42.75
C LYS A 301 14.72 -7.74 43.26
N GLU A 302 15.92 -8.20 43.60
CA GLU A 302 17.02 -7.38 44.12
C GLU A 302 18.07 -7.01 43.07
N TYR A 303 17.82 -7.39 41.80
CA TYR A 303 18.70 -7.02 40.70
C TYR A 303 18.66 -5.51 40.49
N GLN A 304 19.83 -4.83 40.43
CA GLN A 304 19.90 -3.38 40.33
C GLN A 304 19.07 -2.82 39.17
N GLU A 305 19.15 -3.45 37.99
CA GLU A 305 18.36 -3.04 36.81
C GLU A 305 16.85 -3.15 37.03
N VAL A 306 16.40 -4.03 37.92
CA VAL A 306 14.97 -4.19 38.29
C VAL A 306 14.58 -3.23 39.39
N VAL A 307 15.47 -3.03 40.36
CA VAL A 307 15.27 -2.06 41.48
C VAL A 307 15.13 -0.64 40.95
N ASP A 308 16.01 -0.26 40.03
CA ASP A 308 16.04 1.08 39.43
C ASP A 308 14.96 1.31 38.35
N SER A 309 14.18 0.30 38.04
CA SER A 309 13.11 0.35 37.03
C SER A 309 11.75 0.00 37.63
N GLN A 310 10.70 0.31 36.87
CA GLN A 310 9.33 -0.16 37.19
C GLN A 310 9.07 -1.61 36.76
N PHE A 311 9.99 -2.23 36.00
CA PHE A 311 9.80 -3.55 35.40
C PHE A 311 10.15 -4.68 36.37
N LEU A 312 9.55 -5.86 36.16
CA LEU A 312 9.74 -7.04 37.01
C LEU A 312 10.94 -7.89 36.61
N LEU A 313 11.38 -7.81 35.37
CA LEU A 313 12.44 -8.64 34.81
C LEU A 313 13.39 -7.81 33.95
N PRO A 314 14.70 -8.13 33.95
CA PRO A 314 15.71 -7.42 33.15
C PRO A 314 15.75 -7.95 31.70
N VAL A 315 14.69 -7.65 30.93
CA VAL A 315 14.48 -8.19 29.58
C VAL A 315 15.34 -7.47 28.53
N LEU A 316 16.28 -8.17 27.94
CA LEU A 316 17.16 -7.67 26.88
C LEU A 316 16.37 -7.31 25.60
N SER A 317 17.06 -6.75 24.59
CA SER A 317 16.46 -6.52 23.28
C SER A 317 16.07 -7.85 22.60
N ASN A 318 15.03 -7.82 21.76
CA ASN A 318 14.55 -9.03 21.07
C ASN A 318 15.64 -9.73 20.24
N GLN A 319 16.56 -8.96 19.65
CA GLN A 319 17.68 -9.50 18.90
C GLN A 319 18.65 -10.25 19.81
N LYS A 320 19.01 -9.66 20.97
CA LYS A 320 19.88 -10.31 21.96
C LYS A 320 19.22 -11.55 22.56
N MET A 321 17.92 -11.47 22.93
CA MET A 321 17.17 -12.64 23.42
C MET A 321 17.24 -13.81 22.45
N ASN A 322 16.93 -13.57 21.15
CA ASN A 322 16.97 -14.63 20.15
C ASN A 322 18.38 -15.17 19.85
N ALA A 323 19.41 -14.32 19.90
CA ALA A 323 20.79 -14.75 19.70
C ALA A 323 21.25 -15.65 20.86
N TYR A 324 20.98 -15.23 22.10
CA TYR A 324 21.40 -15.97 23.28
C TYR A 324 20.57 -17.24 23.53
N LEU A 325 19.31 -17.29 23.12
CA LEU A 325 18.52 -18.52 23.11
C LEU A 325 19.13 -19.60 22.18
N LYS A 326 19.69 -19.18 21.03
CA LYS A 326 20.41 -20.10 20.15
C LYS A 326 21.68 -20.61 20.81
N GLU A 327 22.46 -19.71 21.42
CA GLU A 327 23.70 -20.08 22.16
C GLU A 327 23.41 -21.03 23.36
N ILE A 328 22.22 -20.95 23.95
CA ILE A 328 21.81 -21.88 25.04
C ILE A 328 21.40 -23.24 24.47
N ALA A 329 20.87 -23.30 23.26
CA ALA A 329 20.41 -24.50 22.60
C ALA A 329 21.59 -25.33 22.04
N ASP A 330 22.66 -24.68 21.60
CA ASP A 330 23.92 -25.30 21.13
C ASP A 330 24.71 -25.87 22.33
#